data_094ca88b7e5c3288208edacc468f694e
#
_entry.id   094ca88b7e5c3288208edacc468f694e
#
_cell.length_a   1.000
_cell.length_b   1.000
_cell.length_c   1.000
_cell.angle_alpha   90.00
_cell.angle_beta   90.00
_cell.angle_gamma   90.00
#
_symmetry.space_group_name_H-M   'P 1'
#
loop_
_entity.id
_entity.type
_entity.pdbx_description
1 polymer ?
#
loop_
_entity_poly.entity_id
_entity_poly.type
_entity_poly.pdbx_seq_one_letter_code
_entity_poly.pdbx_strand_id
1 'polypeptide(L)'
;RVVGVLMPNGVQSDIDDAQAVVNHLGIPHMTVNIGAAYEALTHAIVQAKGYDVVTGRTDLSKDAAINTPPRLRMATLYAVGQNLPNGARVANTCNGSEDYVGYSTKYGDSAGDFSPLAQLVVEEVRQIGKLLDIPSYLVDKVPSDGLSGQSDEDKLGFTYAILDRYIRTGEIEDQPTKERIDHLNRINKHKLELMPSFDPKL
;
A
#
# COMPACT_ATOMS: atom_id res chain seq x y z
N ARG A 1 21.08 -6.93 6.35
CA ARG A 1 21.26 -5.53 5.92
C ARG A 1 19.98 -5.04 5.28
N VAL A 2 19.49 -3.85 5.64
CA VAL A 2 18.32 -3.19 5.05
C VAL A 2 18.80 -2.13 4.07
N VAL A 3 18.06 -1.94 2.98
CA VAL A 3 18.27 -0.88 1.99
C VAL A 3 16.93 -0.18 1.75
N GLY A 4 16.91 1.15 1.84
CA GLY A 4 15.75 1.97 1.55
C GLY A 4 15.70 2.36 0.07
N VAL A 5 14.51 2.34 -0.52
CA VAL A 5 14.28 2.88 -1.87
C VAL A 5 13.13 3.89 -1.79
N LEU A 6 13.45 5.17 -1.90
CA LEU A 6 12.48 6.25 -1.91
C LEU A 6 11.96 6.41 -3.33
N MET A 7 10.64 6.36 -3.51
CA MET A 7 10.05 6.31 -4.86
C MET A 7 8.95 7.37 -5.02
N PRO A 8 9.32 8.67 -5.09
CA PRO A 8 8.34 9.72 -5.37
C PRO A 8 7.73 9.54 -6.77
N ASN A 9 6.47 9.90 -6.92
CA ASN A 9 5.79 9.99 -8.21
C ASN A 9 5.75 11.45 -8.66
N GLY A 10 6.75 11.88 -9.40
CA GLY A 10 6.93 13.29 -9.74
C GLY A 10 7.34 14.12 -8.52
N VAL A 11 6.58 15.18 -8.21
CA VAL A 11 6.71 15.98 -6.98
C VAL A 11 5.77 15.40 -5.94
N GLN A 12 6.32 14.95 -4.82
CA GLN A 12 5.56 14.31 -3.73
C GLN A 12 5.76 15.11 -2.43
N SER A 13 4.66 15.53 -1.82
CA SER A 13 4.67 16.46 -0.67
C SER A 13 5.24 15.88 0.61
N ASP A 14 5.23 14.54 0.78
CA ASP A 14 5.67 13.82 1.96
C ASP A 14 7.01 13.08 1.78
N ILE A 15 7.77 13.41 0.74
CA ILE A 15 9.08 12.79 0.50
C ILE A 15 10.07 13.05 1.65
N ASP A 16 9.94 14.18 2.33
CA ASP A 16 10.78 14.55 3.46
C ASP A 16 10.58 13.59 4.66
N ASP A 17 9.38 13.04 4.86
CA ASP A 17 9.13 12.02 5.88
C ASP A 17 9.89 10.73 5.57
N ALA A 18 9.87 10.28 4.32
CA ALA A 18 10.63 9.12 3.88
C ALA A 18 12.14 9.33 4.04
N GLN A 19 12.64 10.54 3.75
CA GLN A 19 14.03 10.90 3.96
C GLN A 19 14.39 10.94 5.46
N ALA A 20 13.49 11.43 6.30
CA ALA A 20 13.68 11.43 7.74
C ALA A 20 13.78 10.00 8.31
N VAL A 21 12.96 9.07 7.83
CA VAL A 21 13.01 7.65 8.23
C VAL A 21 14.38 7.02 7.90
N VAL A 22 14.85 7.14 6.67
CA VAL A 22 16.13 6.51 6.27
C VAL A 22 17.33 7.15 6.99
N ASN A 23 17.26 8.45 7.28
CA ASN A 23 18.26 9.16 8.06
C ASN A 23 18.27 8.70 9.53
N HIS A 24 17.08 8.60 10.15
CA HIS A 24 16.93 8.11 11.52
C HIS A 24 17.48 6.68 11.68
N LEU A 25 17.17 5.81 10.73
CA LEU A 25 17.64 4.43 10.74
C LEU A 25 19.11 4.27 10.32
N GLY A 26 19.74 5.28 9.75
CA GLY A 26 21.12 5.22 9.26
C GLY A 26 21.35 4.15 8.20
N ILE A 27 20.33 3.82 7.40
CA ILE A 27 20.40 2.76 6.38
C ILE A 27 20.84 3.30 5.02
N PRO A 28 21.57 2.49 4.22
CA PRO A 28 21.81 2.81 2.82
C PRO A 28 20.49 2.98 2.08
N HIS A 29 20.40 4.00 1.26
CA HIS A 29 19.19 4.25 0.48
C HIS A 29 19.50 4.87 -0.88
N MET A 30 18.51 4.84 -1.77
CA MET A 30 18.50 5.53 -3.05
C MET A 30 17.12 6.11 -3.32
N THR A 31 17.08 7.14 -4.19
CA THR A 31 15.81 7.71 -4.65
C THR A 31 15.60 7.39 -6.12
N VAL A 32 14.46 6.79 -6.44
CA VAL A 32 14.02 6.49 -7.81
C VAL A 32 12.70 7.18 -8.06
N ASN A 33 12.69 8.29 -8.77
CA ASN A 33 11.46 8.97 -9.13
C ASN A 33 10.74 8.17 -10.23
N ILE A 34 9.55 7.65 -9.91
CA ILE A 34 8.73 6.83 -10.83
C ILE A 34 7.84 7.66 -11.76
N GLY A 35 7.83 9.00 -11.62
CA GLY A 35 6.92 9.89 -12.36
C GLY A 35 7.01 9.73 -13.87
N ALA A 36 8.21 9.73 -14.43
CA ALA A 36 8.40 9.54 -15.87
C ALA A 36 7.90 8.18 -16.37
N ALA A 37 8.10 7.12 -15.59
CA ALA A 37 7.59 5.78 -15.90
C ALA A 37 6.05 5.73 -15.83
N TYR A 38 5.46 6.39 -14.83
CA TYR A 38 4.03 6.52 -14.69
C TYR A 38 3.40 7.25 -15.88
N GLU A 39 3.96 8.41 -16.26
CA GLU A 39 3.48 9.19 -17.40
C GLU A 39 3.59 8.42 -18.71
N ALA A 40 4.73 7.79 -18.97
CA ALA A 40 4.94 7.00 -20.19
C ALA A 40 3.96 5.82 -20.28
N LEU A 41 3.77 5.07 -19.19
CA LEU A 41 2.86 3.92 -19.17
C LEU A 41 1.41 4.34 -19.35
N THR A 42 0.94 5.34 -18.62
CA THR A 42 -0.44 5.80 -18.68
C THR A 42 -0.77 6.45 -20.02
N HIS A 43 0.17 7.19 -20.59
CA HIS A 43 0.06 7.74 -21.95
C HIS A 43 -0.05 6.58 -22.98
N ALA A 44 0.83 5.60 -22.92
CA ALA A 44 0.79 4.46 -23.84
C ALA A 44 -0.53 3.67 -23.76
N ILE A 45 -1.11 3.53 -22.57
CA ILE A 45 -2.40 2.87 -22.36
C ILE A 45 -3.52 3.65 -23.05
N VAL A 46 -3.61 4.95 -22.78
CA VAL A 46 -4.70 5.80 -23.33
C VAL A 46 -4.58 5.97 -24.84
N GLN A 47 -3.35 5.96 -25.40
CA GLN A 47 -3.10 6.05 -26.84
C GLN A 47 -3.18 4.71 -27.56
N ALA A 48 -3.43 3.61 -26.84
CA ALA A 48 -3.52 2.30 -27.47
C ALA A 48 -4.73 2.24 -28.44
N LYS A 49 -4.49 1.69 -29.64
CA LYS A 49 -5.54 1.53 -30.64
C LYS A 49 -6.70 0.71 -30.08
N GLY A 50 -7.90 1.27 -30.10
CA GLY A 50 -9.11 0.62 -29.59
C GLY A 50 -9.32 0.78 -28.09
N TYR A 51 -8.52 1.60 -27.41
CA TYR A 51 -8.70 1.88 -25.98
C TYR A 51 -10.11 2.37 -25.66
N ASP A 52 -10.62 3.33 -26.43
CA ASP A 52 -11.96 3.91 -26.32
C ASP A 52 -13.06 2.86 -26.57
N VAL A 53 -12.87 2.00 -27.56
CA VAL A 53 -13.81 0.93 -27.89
C VAL A 53 -13.92 -0.11 -26.78
N VAL A 54 -12.77 -0.49 -26.20
CA VAL A 54 -12.71 -1.53 -25.16
C VAL A 54 -13.15 -1.00 -23.80
N THR A 55 -12.78 0.22 -23.46
CA THR A 55 -13.00 0.79 -22.12
C THR A 55 -14.21 1.71 -22.04
N GLY A 56 -14.73 2.20 -23.17
CA GLY A 56 -15.73 3.27 -23.23
C GLY A 56 -15.21 4.62 -22.75
N ARG A 57 -13.89 4.83 -22.70
CA ARG A 57 -13.23 6.01 -22.14
C ARG A 57 -12.19 6.56 -23.09
N THR A 58 -11.95 7.86 -22.97
CA THR A 58 -10.87 8.58 -23.66
C THR A 58 -9.72 8.99 -22.73
N ASP A 59 -9.90 8.75 -21.42
CA ASP A 59 -8.98 9.09 -20.34
C ASP A 59 -8.74 7.92 -19.40
N LEU A 60 -7.73 8.03 -18.55
CA LEU A 60 -7.46 7.03 -17.52
C LEU A 60 -8.53 7.09 -16.41
N SER A 61 -9.05 5.95 -15.98
CA SER A 61 -9.99 5.92 -14.84
C SER A 61 -9.30 6.34 -13.55
N LYS A 62 -10.06 6.88 -12.60
CA LYS A 62 -9.55 7.25 -11.27
C LYS A 62 -8.85 6.06 -10.58
N ASP A 63 -9.45 4.88 -10.63
CA ASP A 63 -8.88 3.68 -10.00
C ASP A 63 -7.56 3.27 -10.66
N ALA A 64 -7.46 3.34 -12.00
CA ALA A 64 -6.23 3.06 -12.69
C ALA A 64 -5.14 4.09 -12.34
N ALA A 65 -5.49 5.38 -12.26
CA ALA A 65 -4.57 6.46 -11.88
C ALA A 65 -4.00 6.25 -10.46
N ILE A 66 -4.83 5.85 -9.49
CA ILE A 66 -4.45 5.62 -8.09
C ILE A 66 -3.62 4.33 -7.94
N ASN A 67 -4.01 3.25 -8.63
CA ASN A 67 -3.40 1.93 -8.43
C ASN A 67 -2.18 1.65 -9.32
N THR A 68 -1.86 2.49 -10.29
CA THR A 68 -0.66 2.32 -11.12
C THR A 68 0.63 2.67 -10.39
N PRO A 69 0.75 3.80 -9.63
CA PRO A 69 1.98 4.13 -8.91
C PRO A 69 2.45 3.05 -7.91
N PRO A 70 1.59 2.46 -7.04
CA PRO A 70 2.02 1.37 -6.16
C PRO A 70 2.59 0.16 -6.91
N ARG A 71 2.04 -0.20 -8.07
CA ARG A 71 2.55 -1.29 -8.90
C ARG A 71 3.90 -0.97 -9.52
N LEU A 72 4.11 0.27 -9.97
CA LEU A 72 5.41 0.73 -10.46
C LEU A 72 6.45 0.74 -9.34
N ARG A 73 6.08 1.14 -8.12
CA ARG A 73 6.97 1.04 -6.95
C ARG A 73 7.37 -0.40 -6.69
N MET A 74 6.44 -1.34 -6.74
CA MET A 74 6.76 -2.76 -6.54
C MET A 74 7.68 -3.31 -7.63
N ALA A 75 7.41 -3.01 -8.90
CA ALA A 75 8.31 -3.37 -10.00
C ALA A 75 9.72 -2.79 -9.82
N THR A 76 9.82 -1.54 -9.35
CA THR A 76 11.09 -0.88 -9.05
C THR A 76 11.84 -1.57 -7.91
N LEU A 77 11.15 -1.94 -6.80
CA LEU A 77 11.77 -2.63 -5.67
C LEU A 77 12.37 -3.97 -6.08
N TYR A 78 11.64 -4.79 -6.84
CA TYR A 78 12.15 -6.06 -7.33
C TYR A 78 13.30 -5.87 -8.32
N ALA A 79 13.23 -4.88 -9.22
CA ALA A 79 14.33 -4.58 -10.13
C ALA A 79 15.60 -4.16 -9.36
N VAL A 80 15.47 -3.27 -8.36
CA VAL A 80 16.59 -2.86 -7.50
C VAL A 80 17.12 -4.07 -6.72
N GLY A 81 16.24 -4.88 -6.13
CA GLY A 81 16.61 -6.06 -5.35
C GLY A 81 17.42 -7.08 -6.15
N GLN A 82 17.06 -7.30 -7.41
CA GLN A 82 17.78 -8.18 -8.32
C GLN A 82 19.16 -7.63 -8.75
N ASN A 83 19.36 -6.32 -8.69
CA ASN A 83 20.65 -5.69 -8.97
C ASN A 83 21.61 -5.69 -7.78
N LEU A 84 21.17 -6.08 -6.59
CA LEU A 84 22.06 -6.21 -5.43
C LEU A 84 22.93 -7.47 -5.55
N PRO A 85 24.20 -7.45 -5.10
CA PRO A 85 25.14 -8.56 -5.31
C PRO A 85 24.65 -9.94 -4.83
N ASN A 86 23.83 -9.97 -3.78
CA ASN A 86 23.27 -11.20 -3.21
C ASN A 86 21.73 -11.27 -3.39
N GLY A 87 21.15 -10.44 -4.25
CA GLY A 87 19.72 -10.26 -4.34
C GLY A 87 19.14 -9.61 -3.08
N ALA A 88 17.81 -9.50 -3.03
CA ALA A 88 17.09 -9.01 -1.86
C ALA A 88 15.74 -9.72 -1.70
N ARG A 89 15.13 -9.50 -0.54
CA ARG A 89 13.71 -9.76 -0.28
C ARG A 89 13.01 -8.45 -0.01
N VAL A 90 11.84 -8.27 -0.60
CA VAL A 90 11.00 -7.09 -0.41
C VAL A 90 10.14 -7.31 0.83
N ALA A 91 10.26 -6.41 1.81
CA ALA A 91 9.35 -6.38 2.95
C ALA A 91 8.04 -5.71 2.54
N ASN A 92 6.93 -6.40 2.70
CA ASN A 92 5.60 -5.79 2.69
C ASN A 92 5.40 -5.07 4.03
N THR A 93 4.83 -3.88 4.02
CA THR A 93 4.61 -3.06 5.21
C THR A 93 3.14 -2.79 5.51
N CYS A 94 2.20 -3.43 4.79
CA CYS A 94 0.79 -3.41 5.18
C CYS A 94 0.63 -4.04 6.56
N ASN A 95 -0.19 -3.42 7.39
CA ASN A 95 -0.54 -3.93 8.71
C ASN A 95 -1.84 -4.74 8.68
N GLY A 96 -2.15 -5.41 9.79
CA GLY A 96 -3.33 -6.28 9.89
C GLY A 96 -4.66 -5.54 9.73
N SER A 97 -4.74 -4.26 10.07
CA SER A 97 -5.95 -3.47 9.90
C SER A 97 -6.20 -3.11 8.44
N GLU A 98 -5.14 -2.71 7.71
CA GLU A 98 -5.20 -2.49 6.27
C GLU A 98 -5.54 -3.77 5.52
N ASP A 99 -4.89 -4.87 5.87
CA ASP A 99 -5.12 -6.18 5.28
C ASP A 99 -6.54 -6.67 5.54
N TYR A 100 -7.09 -6.45 6.75
CA TYR A 100 -8.43 -6.91 7.11
C TYR A 100 -9.50 -6.31 6.19
N VAL A 101 -9.42 -5.04 5.85
CA VAL A 101 -10.36 -4.36 4.94
C VAL A 101 -9.86 -4.31 3.49
N GLY A 102 -8.66 -4.83 3.22
CA GLY A 102 -8.03 -4.84 1.90
C GLY A 102 -7.71 -3.43 1.39
N TYR A 103 -7.29 -2.54 2.28
CA TYR A 103 -6.90 -1.18 1.95
C TYR A 103 -5.48 -1.14 1.39
N SER A 104 -5.33 -1.73 0.21
CA SER A 104 -4.05 -1.84 -0.51
C SER A 104 -4.29 -2.10 -2.00
N THR A 105 -3.29 -1.87 -2.82
CA THR A 105 -3.30 -2.19 -4.25
C THR A 105 -2.76 -3.59 -4.47
N LYS A 106 -3.60 -4.49 -5.01
CA LYS A 106 -3.17 -5.84 -5.40
C LYS A 106 -1.98 -5.79 -6.35
N TYR A 107 -0.90 -6.52 -6.02
CA TYR A 107 0.39 -6.52 -6.71
C TYR A 107 1.13 -5.17 -6.71
N GLY A 108 0.69 -4.23 -5.89
CA GLY A 108 1.41 -3.02 -5.53
C GLY A 108 1.93 -3.13 -4.12
N ASP A 109 1.47 -2.26 -3.23
CA ASP A 109 1.80 -2.25 -1.80
C ASP A 109 1.35 -3.51 -1.05
N SER A 110 0.37 -4.28 -1.56
CA SER A 110 0.03 -5.59 -0.99
C SER A 110 1.03 -6.71 -1.31
N ALA A 111 2.04 -6.46 -2.16
CA ALA A 111 3.02 -7.46 -2.55
C ALA A 111 4.29 -7.37 -1.71
N GLY A 112 5.02 -8.48 -1.63
CA GLY A 112 6.30 -8.60 -0.94
C GLY A 112 6.72 -10.05 -0.80
N ASP A 113 7.92 -10.28 -0.27
CA ASP A 113 8.43 -11.62 0.00
C ASP A 113 8.15 -12.07 1.43
N PHE A 114 7.90 -11.12 2.33
CA PHE A 114 7.49 -11.34 3.72
C PHE A 114 6.78 -10.10 4.28
N SER A 115 5.93 -10.29 5.27
CA SER A 115 5.06 -9.24 5.82
C SER A 115 5.15 -9.21 7.36
N PRO A 116 6.09 -8.44 7.93
CA PRO A 116 6.34 -8.42 9.37
C PRO A 116 5.19 -7.79 10.19
N LEU A 117 4.36 -6.95 9.56
CA LEU A 117 3.29 -6.22 10.23
C LEU A 117 1.89 -6.82 10.02
N ALA A 118 1.74 -7.84 9.17
CA ALA A 118 0.43 -8.36 8.75
C ALA A 118 -0.48 -8.86 9.90
N GLN A 119 0.09 -9.20 11.05
CA GLN A 119 -0.66 -9.64 12.23
C GLN A 119 -0.88 -8.54 13.28
N LEU A 120 -0.37 -7.35 13.04
CA LEU A 120 -0.43 -6.21 13.97
C LEU A 120 -1.48 -5.21 13.49
N VAL A 121 -2.36 -4.78 14.39
CA VAL A 121 -3.28 -3.68 14.12
C VAL A 121 -2.56 -2.32 14.20
N VAL A 122 -3.14 -1.26 13.66
CA VAL A 122 -2.50 0.07 13.58
C VAL A 122 -2.01 0.56 14.93
N GLU A 123 -2.80 0.40 16.00
CA GLU A 123 -2.38 0.82 17.34
C GLU A 123 -1.16 0.05 17.85
N GLU A 124 -1.07 -1.25 17.58
CA GLU A 124 0.10 -2.06 17.95
C GLU A 124 1.35 -1.65 17.16
N VAL A 125 1.21 -1.33 15.87
CA VAL A 125 2.30 -0.80 15.05
C VAL A 125 2.82 0.53 15.61
N ARG A 126 1.92 1.44 16.02
CA ARG A 126 2.29 2.71 16.68
C ARG A 126 3.03 2.47 18.00
N GLN A 127 2.57 1.53 18.83
CA GLN A 127 3.25 1.17 20.07
C GLN A 127 4.66 0.65 19.82
N ILE A 128 4.83 -0.21 18.82
CA ILE A 128 6.17 -0.70 18.41
C ILE A 128 7.04 0.46 17.91
N GLY A 129 6.50 1.36 17.12
CA GLY A 129 7.22 2.56 16.66
C GLY A 129 7.76 3.39 17.82
N LYS A 130 6.96 3.61 18.87
CA LYS A 130 7.38 4.29 20.10
C LYS A 130 8.46 3.53 20.86
N LEU A 131 8.34 2.21 20.97
CA LEU A 131 9.35 1.36 21.61
C LEU A 131 10.68 1.31 20.86
N LEU A 132 10.66 1.56 19.55
CA LEU A 132 11.86 1.63 18.70
C LEU A 132 12.42 3.05 18.57
N ASP A 133 11.96 3.99 19.41
CA ASP A 133 12.39 5.40 19.43
C ASP A 133 12.22 6.11 18.07
N ILE A 134 11.24 5.69 17.25
CA ILE A 134 10.90 6.39 16.03
C ILE A 134 10.31 7.77 16.40
N PRO A 135 10.71 8.87 15.73
CA PRO A 135 10.20 10.19 16.04
C PRO A 135 8.68 10.24 16.05
N SER A 136 8.10 10.84 17.11
CA SER A 136 6.65 10.83 17.36
C SER A 136 5.84 11.42 16.21
N TYR A 137 6.35 12.46 15.53
CA TYR A 137 5.67 13.05 14.37
C TYR A 137 5.54 12.09 13.17
N LEU A 138 6.39 11.05 13.07
CA LEU A 138 6.27 9.97 12.07
C LEU A 138 5.31 8.88 12.56
N VAL A 139 5.42 8.48 13.83
CA VAL A 139 4.58 7.43 14.43
C VAL A 139 3.11 7.88 14.51
N ASP A 140 2.87 9.13 14.90
CA ASP A 140 1.54 9.68 15.10
C ASP A 140 0.99 10.41 13.84
N LYS A 141 1.71 10.34 12.70
CA LYS A 141 1.24 10.89 11.42
C LYS A 141 -0.09 10.26 11.04
N VAL A 142 -1.03 11.10 10.61
CA VAL A 142 -2.33 10.63 10.11
C VAL A 142 -2.11 9.80 8.84
N PRO A 143 -2.57 8.53 8.80
CA PRO A 143 -2.45 7.70 7.62
C PRO A 143 -3.14 8.31 6.41
N SER A 144 -2.44 8.37 5.29
CA SER A 144 -2.97 8.88 4.02
C SER A 144 -2.20 8.27 2.84
N ASP A 145 -2.84 8.24 1.67
CA ASP A 145 -2.17 7.78 0.44
C ASP A 145 -1.18 8.80 -0.16
N GLY A 146 -1.09 10.00 0.45
CA GLY A 146 -0.24 11.09 -0.04
C GLY A 146 -0.66 11.68 -1.40
N LEU A 147 -1.78 11.25 -1.98
CA LEU A 147 -2.20 11.60 -3.34
C LEU A 147 -3.51 12.38 -3.40
N SER A 148 -4.47 12.05 -2.55
CA SER A 148 -5.85 12.58 -2.64
C SER A 148 -6.12 13.75 -1.71
N GLY A 149 -5.22 14.05 -0.77
CA GLY A 149 -5.44 15.06 0.28
C GLY A 149 -6.47 14.64 1.35
N GLN A 150 -6.95 13.40 1.30
CA GLN A 150 -7.86 12.81 2.29
C GLN A 150 -7.11 11.79 3.13
N SER A 151 -7.51 11.63 4.40
CA SER A 151 -7.01 10.55 5.24
C SER A 151 -7.61 9.20 4.81
N ASP A 152 -6.98 8.12 5.26
CA ASP A 152 -7.51 6.77 5.04
C ASP A 152 -8.86 6.60 5.73
N GLU A 153 -9.02 7.14 6.93
CA GLU A 153 -10.27 7.09 7.70
C GLU A 153 -11.42 7.82 6.99
N ASP A 154 -11.14 8.96 6.32
CA ASP A 154 -12.14 9.66 5.50
C ASP A 154 -12.66 8.78 4.36
N LYS A 155 -11.79 8.00 3.74
CA LYS A 155 -12.14 7.10 2.63
C LYS A 155 -12.85 5.83 3.12
N LEU A 156 -12.38 5.27 4.22
CA LEU A 156 -12.97 4.10 4.84
C LEU A 156 -14.35 4.40 5.43
N GLY A 157 -14.53 5.60 5.99
CA GLY A 157 -15.74 6.05 6.67
C GLY A 157 -15.87 5.54 8.11
N PHE A 158 -14.77 5.08 8.70
CA PHE A 158 -14.60 4.71 10.10
C PHE A 158 -13.14 4.87 10.51
N THR A 159 -12.87 4.92 11.81
CA THR A 159 -11.51 5.09 12.34
C THR A 159 -10.79 3.75 12.49
N TYR A 160 -9.46 3.79 12.43
CA TYR A 160 -8.65 2.62 12.75
C TYR A 160 -8.88 2.12 14.18
N ALA A 161 -9.16 3.02 15.14
CA ALA A 161 -9.47 2.61 16.52
C ALA A 161 -10.70 1.69 16.60
N ILE A 162 -11.75 1.98 15.81
CA ILE A 162 -12.96 1.13 15.72
C ILE A 162 -12.60 -0.20 15.05
N LEU A 163 -11.86 -0.16 13.94
CA LEU A 163 -11.45 -1.35 13.20
C LEU A 163 -10.55 -2.27 14.03
N ASP A 164 -9.55 -1.72 14.70
CA ASP A 164 -8.59 -2.46 15.55
C ASP A 164 -9.32 -3.17 16.70
N ARG A 165 -10.24 -2.47 17.38
CA ARG A 165 -11.09 -3.08 18.41
C ARG A 165 -11.91 -4.23 17.84
N TYR A 166 -12.55 -4.00 16.70
CA TYR A 166 -13.36 -5.05 16.05
C TYR A 166 -12.53 -6.27 15.67
N ILE A 167 -11.34 -6.08 15.11
CA ILE A 167 -10.42 -7.18 14.76
C ILE A 167 -10.02 -7.99 16.02
N ARG A 168 -9.73 -7.30 17.14
CA ARG A 168 -9.23 -7.94 18.36
C ARG A 168 -10.31 -8.56 19.23
N THR A 169 -11.51 -7.99 19.28
CA THR A 169 -12.56 -8.38 20.22
C THR A 169 -13.81 -8.95 19.56
N GLY A 170 -14.03 -8.67 18.28
CA GLY A 170 -15.29 -8.95 17.58
C GLY A 170 -16.42 -7.99 17.93
N GLU A 171 -16.15 -6.97 18.76
CA GLU A 171 -17.17 -6.05 19.26
C GLU A 171 -17.19 -4.74 18.47
N ILE A 172 -18.38 -4.32 18.10
CA ILE A 172 -18.65 -3.01 17.50
C ILE A 172 -20.07 -2.56 17.87
N GLU A 173 -20.23 -1.31 18.26
CA GLU A 173 -21.51 -0.77 18.72
C GLU A 173 -22.38 -0.31 17.54
N ASP A 174 -21.77 0.29 16.52
CA ASP A 174 -22.45 0.82 15.34
C ASP A 174 -22.63 -0.26 14.25
N GLN A 175 -23.86 -0.73 14.10
CA GLN A 175 -24.18 -1.79 13.13
C GLN A 175 -23.88 -1.41 11.66
N PRO A 176 -24.18 -0.18 11.20
CA PRO A 176 -23.80 0.24 9.85
C PRO A 176 -22.29 0.18 9.58
N THR A 177 -21.47 0.62 10.55
CA THR A 177 -20.01 0.53 10.46
C THR A 177 -19.54 -0.93 10.41
N LYS A 178 -20.13 -1.81 11.23
CA LYS A 178 -19.85 -3.26 11.17
C LYS A 178 -20.12 -3.83 9.78
N GLU A 179 -21.29 -3.58 9.24
CA GLU A 179 -21.69 -4.05 7.91
C GLU A 179 -20.73 -3.55 6.81
N ARG A 180 -20.26 -2.31 6.91
CA ARG A 180 -19.28 -1.73 6.00
C ARG A 180 -17.93 -2.43 6.12
N ILE A 181 -17.42 -2.65 7.32
CA ILE A 181 -16.15 -3.37 7.57
C ILE A 181 -16.25 -4.80 7.01
N ASP A 182 -17.30 -5.53 7.35
CA ASP A 182 -17.52 -6.90 6.88
C ASP A 182 -17.65 -6.99 5.35
N HIS A 183 -18.31 -5.98 4.75
CA HIS A 183 -18.39 -5.87 3.30
C HIS A 183 -17.01 -5.69 2.66
N LEU A 184 -16.20 -4.74 3.16
CA LEU A 184 -14.85 -4.49 2.65
C LEU A 184 -13.96 -5.72 2.82
N ASN A 185 -13.98 -6.37 3.97
CA ASN A 185 -13.26 -7.62 4.21
C ASN A 185 -13.60 -8.67 3.15
N ARG A 186 -14.89 -8.92 2.92
CA ARG A 186 -15.36 -9.93 1.98
C ARG A 186 -14.95 -9.65 0.54
N ILE A 187 -15.17 -8.41 0.05
CA ILE A 187 -14.92 -8.09 -1.37
C ILE A 187 -13.42 -7.98 -1.71
N ASN A 188 -12.60 -7.65 -0.71
CA ASN A 188 -11.16 -7.44 -0.90
C ASN A 188 -10.30 -8.67 -0.56
N LYS A 189 -10.90 -9.73 -0.02
CA LYS A 189 -10.19 -10.94 0.39
C LYS A 189 -9.30 -11.54 -0.69
N HIS A 190 -9.73 -11.44 -1.95
CA HIS A 190 -8.96 -11.87 -3.12
C HIS A 190 -7.61 -11.17 -3.30
N LYS A 191 -7.35 -10.06 -2.61
CA LYS A 191 -6.07 -9.35 -2.67
C LYS A 191 -4.96 -10.08 -1.92
N LEU A 192 -5.33 -10.82 -0.87
CA LEU A 192 -4.41 -11.50 0.05
C LEU A 192 -4.39 -13.02 -0.14
N GLU A 193 -5.40 -13.56 -0.80
CA GLU A 193 -5.48 -15.00 -1.08
C GLU A 193 -4.68 -15.37 -2.33
N LEU A 194 -4.21 -16.61 -2.33
CA LEU A 194 -3.60 -17.18 -3.53
C LEU A 194 -4.61 -17.16 -4.69
N MET A 195 -4.07 -17.02 -5.89
CA MET A 195 -4.89 -17.07 -7.11
C MET A 195 -5.65 -18.40 -7.18
N PRO A 196 -6.98 -18.35 -7.43
CA PRO A 196 -7.74 -19.56 -7.68
C PRO A 196 -7.09 -20.36 -8.83
N SER A 197 -6.91 -21.64 -8.62
CA SER A 197 -6.37 -22.55 -9.64
C SER A 197 -7.40 -23.64 -9.96
N PHE A 198 -7.36 -24.12 -11.18
CA PHE A 198 -8.10 -25.30 -11.57
C PHE A 198 -7.46 -26.51 -10.87
N ASP A 199 -8.25 -27.25 -10.11
CA ASP A 199 -7.86 -28.53 -9.50
C ASP A 199 -8.45 -29.67 -10.34
N PRO A 200 -7.66 -30.27 -11.25
CA PRO A 200 -8.11 -31.46 -11.93
C PRO A 200 -8.16 -32.60 -10.92
N LYS A 201 -9.36 -32.96 -10.48
CA LYS A 201 -9.55 -34.22 -9.73
C LYS A 201 -9.15 -35.36 -10.67
N LEU A 202 -7.90 -35.82 -10.54
CA LEU A 202 -7.41 -37.03 -11.16
C LEU A 202 -7.82 -38.24 -10.36
#